data_b222c6921c59370aae8e00cfcda02244
#
_entry.id   b222c6921c59370aae8e00cfcda02244
#
_cell.length_a   1.000
_cell.length_b   1.000
_cell.length_c   1.000
_cell.angle_alpha   90.00
_cell.angle_beta   90.00
_cell.angle_gamma   90.00
#
_symmetry.space_group_name_H-M   'P 1'
#
loop_
_entity.id
_entity.type
_entity.pdbx_description
1 polymer ?
#
loop_
_entity_poly.entity_id
_entity_poly.type
_entity_poly.pdbx_seq_one_letter_code
_entity_poly.pdbx_strand_id
1 'polypeptide(L)'
;YPHVSGVARSVNYYPIGDEKAEEGTVSLAMGLGKYIVDGGTALRVCPYHPNQVLQMSEMDIALRDTQTNFIALETNIPTDSSGNRQKTQFQVDDGFNLVKVSVRDAEHDGSLQWICSTYDPMDQCIYDGFYEGRNRKLISFAGILQNGVWPMPELLRLVLKLGQEEMQRPVEIEFAC
;
A
#
# COMPACT_ATOMS: atom_id res chain seq x y z
N TYR A 1 5.62 -2.64 -10.70
CA TYR A 1 4.56 -2.65 -9.66
C TYR A 1 4.16 -1.22 -9.30
N PRO A 2 2.90 -0.98 -8.88
CA PRO A 2 2.48 0.32 -8.38
C PRO A 2 3.14 0.65 -7.04
N HIS A 3 3.45 1.94 -6.82
CA HIS A 3 4.01 2.39 -5.54
C HIS A 3 2.97 2.35 -4.43
N VAL A 4 1.71 2.63 -4.78
CA VAL A 4 0.57 2.63 -3.87
C VAL A 4 -0.59 1.93 -4.53
N SER A 5 -1.18 0.97 -3.86
CA SER A 5 -2.49 0.43 -4.18
C SER A 5 -3.37 0.44 -2.95
N GLY A 6 -4.66 0.45 -3.15
CA GLY A 6 -5.57 0.52 -2.02
C GLY A 6 -6.98 0.07 -2.35
N VAL A 7 -7.71 -0.18 -1.26
CA VAL A 7 -9.15 -0.40 -1.26
C VAL A 7 -9.78 0.66 -0.36
N ALA A 8 -10.55 1.55 -0.96
CA ALA A 8 -11.23 2.63 -0.27
C ALA A 8 -12.72 2.33 -0.11
N ARG A 9 -13.26 2.49 1.08
CA ARG A 9 -14.66 2.29 1.41
C ARG A 9 -15.28 3.59 1.89
N SER A 10 -16.46 3.95 1.39
CA SER A 10 -17.17 5.16 1.80
C SER A 10 -17.82 5.07 3.18
N VAL A 11 -17.85 3.87 3.78
CA VAL A 11 -18.31 3.66 5.15
C VAL A 11 -17.19 3.03 5.98
N ASN A 12 -16.92 3.65 7.12
CA ASN A 12 -16.04 3.13 8.15
C ASN A 12 -16.86 2.34 9.16
N TYR A 13 -16.80 1.02 9.10
CA TYR A 13 -17.56 0.13 9.99
C TYR A 13 -16.98 0.04 11.40
N TYR A 14 -15.72 0.44 11.57
CA TYR A 14 -14.99 0.37 12.84
C TYR A 14 -14.20 1.66 13.07
N PRO A 15 -14.90 2.80 13.35
CA PRO A 15 -14.23 4.07 13.63
C PRO A 15 -13.32 3.97 14.86
N ILE A 16 -12.18 4.65 14.82
CA ILE A 16 -11.18 4.69 15.89
C ILE A 16 -10.99 6.14 16.33
N GLY A 17 -11.01 6.38 17.64
CA GLY A 17 -10.84 7.73 18.18
C GLY A 17 -11.94 8.69 17.71
N ASP A 18 -11.55 9.77 17.04
CA ASP A 18 -12.45 10.81 16.55
C ASP A 18 -13.04 10.54 15.15
N GLU A 19 -12.71 9.40 14.56
CA GLU A 19 -13.25 9.00 13.24
C GLU A 19 -14.76 8.80 13.29
N LYS A 20 -15.42 9.03 12.16
CA LYS A 20 -16.85 8.78 11.97
C LYS A 20 -17.12 7.76 10.89
N ALA A 21 -18.27 7.11 10.97
CA ALA A 21 -18.68 6.09 10.00
C ALA A 21 -18.74 6.64 8.56
N GLU A 22 -19.24 7.85 8.39
CA GLU A 22 -19.40 8.52 7.10
C GLU A 22 -18.09 9.02 6.47
N GLU A 23 -17.00 9.03 7.24
CA GLU A 23 -15.69 9.47 6.74
C GLU A 23 -14.96 8.42 5.91
N GLY A 24 -15.47 7.20 5.94
CA GLY A 24 -14.88 6.09 5.19
C GLY A 24 -13.57 5.58 5.78
N THR A 25 -13.00 4.61 5.10
CA THR A 25 -11.68 4.03 5.46
C THR A 25 -10.96 3.52 4.23
N VAL A 26 -9.65 3.45 4.28
CA VAL A 26 -8.80 3.00 3.18
C VAL A 26 -7.76 2.01 3.70
N SER A 27 -7.59 0.91 2.98
CA SER A 27 -6.47 -0.01 3.16
C SER A 27 -5.42 0.29 2.09
N LEU A 28 -4.19 0.60 2.51
CA LEU A 28 -3.08 0.96 1.62
C LEU A 28 -1.99 -0.12 1.66
N ALA A 29 -1.42 -0.44 0.51
CA ALA A 29 -0.26 -1.30 0.39
C ALA A 29 0.63 -0.89 -0.78
N MET A 30 1.90 -1.24 -0.72
CA MET A 30 2.84 -1.21 -1.83
C MET A 30 2.62 -2.44 -2.71
N GLY A 31 2.79 -2.28 -4.03
CA GLY A 31 2.60 -3.36 -5.00
C GLY A 31 1.17 -3.47 -5.51
N LEU A 32 0.83 -4.59 -6.11
CA LEU A 32 -0.48 -4.82 -6.70
C LEU A 32 -1.57 -4.97 -5.63
N GLY A 33 -2.77 -4.45 -5.90
CA GLY A 33 -3.93 -4.48 -5.01
C GLY A 33 -4.36 -5.88 -4.58
N LYS A 34 -4.00 -6.90 -5.36
CA LYS A 34 -4.19 -8.32 -5.00
C LYS A 34 -3.60 -8.66 -3.62
N TYR A 35 -2.51 -8.01 -3.21
CA TYR A 35 -1.94 -8.19 -1.88
C TYR A 35 -2.94 -7.88 -0.76
N ILE A 36 -3.75 -6.83 -0.93
CA ILE A 36 -4.79 -6.43 0.04
C ILE A 36 -5.95 -7.42 0.00
N VAL A 37 -6.41 -7.76 -1.20
CA VAL A 37 -7.56 -8.68 -1.42
C VAL A 37 -7.28 -10.07 -0.86
N ASP A 38 -6.04 -10.55 -0.99
CA ASP A 38 -5.60 -11.85 -0.46
C ASP A 38 -5.32 -11.80 1.07
N GLY A 39 -5.64 -10.71 1.76
CA GLY A 39 -5.48 -10.58 3.20
C GLY A 39 -4.07 -10.23 3.68
N GLY A 40 -3.25 -9.63 2.81
CA GLY A 40 -1.94 -9.11 3.19
C GLY A 40 -2.04 -7.94 4.18
N THR A 41 -0.94 -7.68 4.88
CA THR A 41 -0.84 -6.60 5.87
C THR A 41 -0.90 -5.24 5.18
N ALA A 42 -2.06 -4.61 5.17
CA ALA A 42 -2.28 -3.28 4.62
C ALA A 42 -2.36 -2.23 5.74
N LEU A 43 -1.93 -1.02 5.46
CA LEU A 43 -2.06 0.10 6.37
C LEU A 43 -3.50 0.63 6.33
N ARG A 44 -4.19 0.67 7.49
CA ARG A 44 -5.54 1.24 7.58
C ARG A 44 -5.47 2.73 7.88
N VAL A 45 -6.18 3.52 7.09
CA VAL A 45 -6.22 4.98 7.20
C VAL A 45 -7.64 5.51 7.05
N CYS A 46 -8.02 6.49 7.85
CA CYS A 46 -9.18 7.34 7.57
C CYS A 46 -8.73 8.54 6.74
N PRO A 47 -9.29 8.82 5.55
CA PRO A 47 -8.87 9.95 4.72
C PRO A 47 -9.07 11.32 5.38
N TYR A 48 -9.97 11.42 6.37
CA TYR A 48 -10.20 12.65 7.14
C TYR A 48 -9.21 12.82 8.29
N HIS A 49 -8.56 11.74 8.72
CA HIS A 49 -7.58 11.70 9.80
C HIS A 49 -6.28 11.01 9.36
N PRO A 50 -5.61 11.49 8.28
CA PRO A 50 -4.47 10.78 7.66
C PRO A 50 -3.27 10.62 8.59
N ASN A 51 -3.16 11.45 9.63
CA ASN A 51 -2.09 11.39 10.63
C ASN A 51 -2.37 10.37 11.76
N GLN A 52 -3.58 9.82 11.83
CA GLN A 52 -3.99 8.86 12.86
C GLN A 52 -3.93 7.45 12.30
N VAL A 53 -2.74 6.88 12.24
CA VAL A 53 -2.51 5.52 11.74
C VAL A 53 -2.20 4.60 12.91
N LEU A 54 -3.16 3.73 13.27
CA LEU A 54 -3.05 2.85 14.43
C LEU A 54 -1.81 1.96 14.38
N GLN A 55 -1.48 1.39 13.21
CA GLN A 55 -0.30 0.54 13.05
C GLN A 55 1.03 1.29 13.27
N MET A 56 1.01 2.63 13.26
CA MET A 56 2.19 3.47 13.50
C MET A 56 2.17 4.16 14.86
N SER A 57 1.18 3.86 15.72
CA SER A 57 1.00 4.52 17.02
C SER A 57 2.08 4.14 18.05
N GLU A 58 2.60 2.93 17.97
CA GLU A 58 3.65 2.39 18.82
C GLU A 58 4.71 1.67 17.99
N MET A 59 5.97 1.75 18.41
CA MET A 59 7.09 1.17 17.70
C MET A 59 6.94 -0.35 17.51
N ASP A 60 6.55 -1.08 18.55
CA ASP A 60 6.39 -2.53 18.50
C ASP A 60 5.27 -2.94 17.53
N ILE A 61 4.18 -2.16 17.49
CA ILE A 61 3.09 -2.37 16.54
C ILE A 61 3.57 -2.09 15.12
N ALA A 62 4.27 -0.97 14.90
CA ALA A 62 4.81 -0.61 13.60
C ALA A 62 5.80 -1.66 13.06
N LEU A 63 6.66 -2.20 13.92
CA LEU A 63 7.60 -3.25 13.54
C LEU A 63 6.91 -4.58 13.23
N ARG A 64 5.78 -4.89 13.86
CA ARG A 64 5.04 -6.14 13.66
C ARG A 64 4.04 -6.06 12.52
N ASP A 65 3.28 -4.98 12.43
CA ASP A 65 2.05 -4.87 11.64
C ASP A 65 2.22 -3.99 10.39
N THR A 66 3.46 -3.77 9.92
CA THR A 66 3.73 -3.14 8.63
C THR A 66 4.11 -4.15 7.56
N GLN A 67 3.84 -3.80 6.32
CA GLN A 67 4.08 -4.64 5.16
C GLN A 67 5.56 -5.00 5.00
N THR A 68 5.86 -6.29 4.80
CA THR A 68 7.23 -6.80 4.59
C THR A 68 7.47 -7.35 3.18
N ASN A 69 6.39 -7.66 2.47
CA ASN A 69 6.41 -8.16 1.10
C ASN A 69 5.33 -7.48 0.29
N PHE A 70 5.48 -7.48 -1.02
CA PHE A 70 4.47 -6.98 -1.96
C PHE A 70 4.33 -7.91 -3.16
N ILE A 71 3.27 -7.75 -3.93
CA ILE A 71 3.05 -8.49 -5.17
C ILE A 71 3.40 -7.59 -6.36
N ALA A 72 4.20 -8.12 -7.27
CA ALA A 72 4.60 -7.48 -8.51
C ALA A 72 4.28 -8.38 -9.71
N LEU A 73 4.32 -7.80 -10.92
CA LEU A 73 4.26 -8.56 -12.16
C LEU A 73 5.67 -8.86 -12.65
N GLU A 74 5.95 -10.13 -12.94
CA GLU A 74 7.13 -10.54 -13.70
C GLU A 74 6.95 -10.16 -15.16
N THR A 75 7.77 -9.23 -15.65
CA THR A 75 7.69 -8.75 -17.04
C THR A 75 8.68 -9.47 -17.97
N ASN A 76 9.69 -10.11 -17.40
CA ASN A 76 10.67 -10.89 -18.14
C ASN A 76 10.13 -12.30 -18.42
N ILE A 77 9.32 -12.44 -19.45
CA ILE A 77 8.88 -13.76 -19.91
C ILE A 77 10.09 -14.43 -20.57
N PRO A 78 10.52 -15.62 -20.10
CA PRO A 78 11.61 -16.34 -20.72
C PRO A 78 11.29 -16.60 -22.19
N THR A 79 12.18 -16.17 -23.09
CA THR A 79 12.14 -16.55 -24.50
C THR A 79 12.95 -17.82 -24.67
N ASP A 80 12.48 -18.71 -25.53
CA ASP A 80 13.28 -19.88 -25.96
C ASP A 80 14.53 -19.43 -26.73
N SER A 81 15.43 -20.34 -26.97
CA SER A 81 16.67 -20.10 -27.73
C SER A 81 16.44 -19.60 -29.16
N SER A 82 15.20 -19.59 -29.64
CA SER A 82 14.75 -19.10 -30.95
C SER A 82 14.10 -17.72 -30.88
N GLY A 83 14.07 -17.06 -29.71
CA GLY A 83 13.47 -15.75 -29.53
C GLY A 83 11.93 -15.77 -29.49
N ASN A 84 11.31 -16.94 -29.50
CA ASN A 84 9.86 -17.03 -29.33
C ASN A 84 9.50 -17.04 -27.85
N ARG A 85 8.48 -16.25 -27.48
CA ARG A 85 7.89 -16.34 -26.14
C ARG A 85 7.43 -17.78 -25.95
N GLN A 86 7.94 -18.45 -24.93
CA GLN A 86 7.43 -19.77 -24.57
C GLN A 86 5.92 -19.59 -24.35
N LYS A 87 5.14 -20.13 -25.26
CA LYS A 87 3.71 -20.36 -25.07
C LYS A 87 3.58 -21.45 -24.02
N THR A 88 3.72 -21.09 -22.75
CA THR A 88 3.22 -21.94 -21.69
C THR A 88 1.76 -22.19 -21.99
N GLN A 89 1.39 -23.45 -22.03
CA GLN A 89 0.01 -23.90 -22.21
C GLN A 89 -0.89 -22.98 -21.40
N PHE A 90 -1.98 -22.51 -22.02
CA PHE A 90 -3.00 -21.70 -21.42
C PHE A 90 -3.43 -22.30 -20.06
N GLN A 91 -2.72 -22.00 -19.01
CA GLN A 91 -3.24 -22.03 -17.67
C GLN A 91 -3.94 -20.69 -17.50
N VAL A 92 -5.26 -20.71 -17.45
CA VAL A 92 -6.09 -19.60 -16.97
C VAL A 92 -5.88 -19.56 -15.45
N ASP A 93 -4.65 -19.25 -15.03
CA ASP A 93 -4.31 -19.00 -13.65
C ASP A 93 -4.04 -17.50 -13.55
N ASP A 94 -4.92 -16.78 -12.86
CA ASP A 94 -4.80 -15.34 -12.60
C ASP A 94 -3.48 -14.94 -11.90
N GLY A 95 -2.70 -15.91 -11.49
CA GLY A 95 -1.40 -15.76 -10.84
C GLY A 95 -0.16 -15.98 -11.69
N PHE A 96 -0.28 -16.27 -12.99
CA PHE A 96 0.82 -16.74 -13.84
C PHE A 96 2.07 -15.86 -13.85
N ASN A 97 1.92 -14.53 -13.74
CA ASN A 97 3.04 -13.59 -13.76
C ASN A 97 3.20 -12.86 -12.42
N LEU A 98 2.55 -13.32 -11.36
CA LEU A 98 2.63 -12.69 -10.05
C LEU A 98 3.82 -13.24 -9.27
N VAL A 99 4.65 -12.32 -8.79
CA VAL A 99 5.78 -12.65 -7.92
C VAL A 99 5.61 -11.92 -6.58
N LYS A 100 5.92 -12.64 -5.51
CA LYS A 100 5.99 -12.06 -4.17
C LYS A 100 7.42 -11.61 -3.93
N VAL A 101 7.60 -10.29 -3.74
CA VAL A 101 8.89 -9.63 -3.59
C VAL A 101 9.01 -9.06 -2.18
N SER A 102 10.20 -9.10 -1.60
CA SER A 102 10.47 -8.44 -0.33
C SER A 102 10.55 -6.93 -0.51
N VAL A 103 10.04 -6.16 0.47
CA VAL A 103 10.21 -4.69 0.50
C VAL A 103 11.68 -4.30 0.42
N ARG A 104 12.60 -5.10 0.95
CA ARG A 104 14.04 -4.89 0.84
C ARG A 104 14.55 -4.86 -0.59
N ASP A 105 14.00 -5.69 -1.46
CA ASP A 105 14.44 -5.79 -2.85
C ASP A 105 14.05 -4.52 -3.66
N ALA A 106 13.08 -3.76 -3.15
CA ALA A 106 12.67 -2.48 -3.74
C ALA A 106 13.54 -1.27 -3.32
N GLU A 107 14.51 -1.45 -2.43
CA GLU A 107 15.38 -0.34 -1.97
C GLU A 107 16.16 0.33 -3.11
N HIS A 108 16.45 -0.42 -4.17
CA HIS A 108 17.20 0.06 -5.33
C HIS A 108 16.33 0.73 -6.41
N ASP A 109 15.00 0.62 -6.30
CA ASP A 109 14.06 1.09 -7.33
C ASP A 109 13.67 2.56 -7.15
N GLY A 110 14.09 3.21 -6.06
CA GLY A 110 13.68 4.57 -5.70
C GLY A 110 12.21 4.72 -5.28
N SER A 111 11.42 3.64 -5.33
CA SER A 111 10.00 3.64 -5.00
C SER A 111 9.71 3.92 -3.53
N LEU A 112 10.64 3.55 -2.64
CA LEU A 112 10.47 3.67 -1.20
C LEU A 112 10.58 5.10 -0.67
N GLN A 113 11.16 6.02 -1.43
CA GLN A 113 11.48 7.39 -0.99
C GLN A 113 10.27 8.11 -0.37
N TRP A 114 9.06 7.89 -0.88
CA TRP A 114 7.85 8.61 -0.49
C TRP A 114 6.88 7.80 0.37
N ILE A 115 7.09 6.48 0.45
CA ILE A 115 6.13 5.56 1.05
C ILE A 115 6.67 4.81 2.26
N CYS A 116 7.95 4.98 2.61
CA CYS A 116 8.52 4.31 3.78
C CYS A 116 8.92 5.27 4.89
N SER A 117 9.04 4.69 6.08
CA SER A 117 9.82 5.21 7.21
C SER A 117 10.95 4.24 7.50
N THR A 118 12.03 4.71 8.13
CA THR A 118 13.19 3.90 8.47
C THR A 118 13.31 3.74 9.98
N TYR A 119 13.32 2.50 10.44
CA TYR A 119 13.58 2.18 11.84
C TYR A 119 15.09 2.09 12.10
N ASP A 120 15.59 2.87 13.03
CA ASP A 120 16.96 2.79 13.52
C ASP A 120 17.01 2.01 14.86
N PRO A 121 17.66 0.84 14.89
CA PRO A 121 17.76 0.04 16.11
C PRO A 121 18.74 0.63 17.15
N MET A 122 19.65 1.51 16.76
CA MET A 122 20.58 2.15 17.68
C MET A 122 19.88 3.23 18.50
N ASP A 123 19.08 4.04 17.85
CA ASP A 123 18.31 5.13 18.47
C ASP A 123 16.95 4.64 18.99
N GLN A 124 16.54 3.43 18.63
CA GLN A 124 15.21 2.88 18.90
C GLN A 124 14.08 3.83 18.46
N CYS A 125 14.25 4.43 17.29
CA CYS A 125 13.33 5.41 16.72
C CYS A 125 12.93 5.05 15.28
N ILE A 126 11.75 5.52 14.88
CA ILE A 126 11.28 5.46 13.49
C ILE A 126 11.36 6.88 12.94
N TYR A 127 12.12 7.06 11.87
CA TYR A 127 12.28 8.30 11.14
C TYR A 127 11.49 8.25 9.84
N ASP A 128 10.75 9.31 9.52
CA ASP A 128 10.04 9.40 8.26
C ASP A 128 11.00 9.53 7.09
N GLY A 129 10.71 8.76 6.04
CA GLY A 129 11.50 8.74 4.81
C GLY A 129 12.49 7.59 4.71
N PHE A 130 13.14 7.58 3.54
CA PHE A 130 14.13 6.57 3.19
C PHE A 130 15.54 7.04 3.58
N TYR A 131 16.17 6.31 4.46
CA TYR A 131 17.58 6.49 4.81
C TYR A 131 18.38 5.26 4.37
N GLU A 132 19.46 5.48 3.65
CA GLU A 132 20.35 4.40 3.18
C GLU A 132 20.94 3.61 4.36
N GLY A 133 21.20 2.32 4.14
CA GLY A 133 21.84 1.46 5.10
C GLY A 133 21.01 0.24 5.49
N ARG A 134 21.52 -0.52 6.49
CA ARG A 134 20.91 -1.79 6.92
C ARG A 134 19.67 -1.64 7.80
N ASN A 135 19.22 -0.42 8.06
CA ASN A 135 18.06 -0.14 8.89
C ASN A 135 16.77 -0.65 8.23
N ARG A 136 15.84 -1.13 9.04
CA ARG A 136 14.59 -1.72 8.53
C ARG A 136 13.68 -0.65 7.93
N LYS A 137 13.20 -0.88 6.71
CA LYS A 137 12.19 -0.05 6.04
C LYS A 137 10.79 -0.53 6.41
N LEU A 138 9.94 0.40 6.80
CA LEU A 138 8.54 0.18 7.16
C LEU A 138 7.67 0.90 6.13
N ILE A 139 6.70 0.22 5.54
CA ILE A 139 5.75 0.86 4.61
C ILE A 139 4.71 1.61 5.45
N SER A 140 4.96 2.91 5.66
CA SER A 140 4.16 3.80 6.50
C SER A 140 3.32 4.79 5.71
N PHE A 141 3.66 5.03 4.44
CA PHE A 141 3.11 6.11 3.61
C PHE A 141 3.20 7.50 4.25
N ALA A 142 4.11 7.72 5.21
CA ALA A 142 4.23 8.98 5.95
C ALA A 142 4.46 10.19 5.03
N GLY A 143 5.26 10.05 3.98
CA GLY A 143 5.49 11.11 2.99
C GLY A 143 4.19 11.60 2.34
N ILE A 144 3.24 10.71 2.09
CA ILE A 144 1.95 11.00 1.47
C ILE A 144 0.93 11.45 2.52
N LEU A 145 0.83 10.70 3.61
CA LEU A 145 -0.24 10.91 4.61
C LEU A 145 0.01 12.10 5.54
N GLN A 146 1.27 12.32 5.91
CA GLN A 146 1.64 13.33 6.92
C GLN A 146 2.33 14.53 6.27
N ASN A 147 3.23 14.30 5.31
CA ASN A 147 4.05 15.36 4.72
C ASN A 147 3.46 15.95 3.44
N GLY A 148 2.33 15.43 2.96
CA GLY A 148 1.58 16.00 1.84
C GLY A 148 2.34 16.01 0.51
N VAL A 149 3.29 15.10 0.29
CA VAL A 149 4.04 14.97 -0.97
C VAL A 149 3.10 14.77 -2.15
N TRP A 150 1.97 14.13 -1.90
CA TRP A 150 0.90 13.93 -2.86
C TRP A 150 -0.47 14.03 -2.16
N PRO A 151 -1.47 14.74 -2.74
CA PRO A 151 -2.76 15.01 -2.09
C PRO A 151 -3.70 13.80 -2.11
N MET A 152 -3.19 12.61 -1.78
CA MET A 152 -3.96 11.38 -1.82
C MET A 152 -5.14 11.35 -0.84
N PRO A 153 -5.04 11.82 0.42
CA PRO A 153 -6.19 11.86 1.31
C PRO A 153 -7.34 12.69 0.76
N GLU A 154 -7.05 13.85 0.16
CA GLU A 154 -8.03 14.74 -0.47
C GLU A 154 -8.70 14.09 -1.68
N LEU A 155 -7.92 13.43 -2.53
CA LEU A 155 -8.42 12.70 -3.70
C LEU A 155 -9.32 11.55 -3.28
N LEU A 156 -8.95 10.79 -2.26
CA LEU A 156 -9.75 9.68 -1.74
C LEU A 156 -11.09 10.17 -1.17
N ARG A 157 -11.09 11.27 -0.40
CA ARG A 157 -12.33 11.90 0.09
C ARG A 157 -13.25 12.29 -1.07
N LEU A 158 -12.68 12.93 -2.10
CA LEU A 158 -13.45 13.34 -3.27
C LEU A 158 -14.04 12.16 -4.04
N VAL A 159 -13.23 11.14 -4.32
CA VAL A 159 -13.63 9.96 -5.09
C VAL A 159 -14.69 9.15 -4.34
N LEU A 160 -14.53 8.94 -3.03
CA LEU A 160 -15.51 8.24 -2.20
C LEU A 160 -16.84 9.00 -2.15
N LYS A 161 -16.79 10.33 -1.99
CA LYS A 161 -17.98 11.17 -1.99
C LYS A 161 -18.72 11.10 -3.32
N LEU A 162 -18.03 11.32 -4.44
CA LEU A 162 -18.63 11.26 -5.78
C LEU A 162 -19.20 9.87 -6.08
N GLY A 163 -18.44 8.81 -5.76
CA GLY A 163 -18.91 7.44 -5.98
C GLY A 163 -20.19 7.14 -5.19
N GLN A 164 -20.27 7.58 -3.93
CA GLN A 164 -21.46 7.39 -3.12
C GLN A 164 -22.66 8.22 -3.61
N GLU A 165 -22.42 9.46 -4.02
CA GLU A 165 -23.45 10.34 -4.59
C GLU A 165 -24.03 9.77 -5.89
N GLU A 166 -23.17 9.32 -6.82
CA GLU A 166 -23.59 8.76 -8.11
C GLU A 166 -24.28 7.40 -7.96
N MET A 167 -23.77 6.54 -7.09
CA MET A 167 -24.33 5.20 -6.88
C MET A 167 -25.53 5.19 -5.92
N GLN A 168 -25.78 6.27 -5.18
CA GLN A 168 -26.84 6.41 -4.15
C GLN A 168 -26.79 5.31 -3.08
N ARG A 169 -25.58 4.80 -2.80
CA ARG A 169 -25.30 3.75 -1.81
C ARG A 169 -23.81 3.74 -1.43
N PRO A 170 -23.45 3.07 -0.33
CA PRO A 170 -22.04 2.86 0.00
C PRO A 170 -21.25 2.22 -1.15
N VAL A 171 -20.03 2.68 -1.35
CA VAL A 171 -19.14 2.19 -2.41
C VAL A 171 -17.83 1.67 -1.85
N GLU A 172 -17.26 0.71 -2.56
CA GLU A 172 -15.88 0.26 -2.41
C GLU A 172 -15.15 0.51 -3.73
N ILE A 173 -13.96 1.10 -3.67
CA ILE A 173 -13.19 1.50 -4.85
C ILE A 173 -11.77 0.97 -4.68
N GLU A 174 -11.33 0.17 -5.64
CA GLU A 174 -9.94 -0.25 -5.76
C GLU A 174 -9.15 0.72 -6.64
N PHE A 175 -7.91 1.00 -6.26
CA PHE A 175 -7.03 1.89 -7.02
C PHE A 175 -5.57 1.45 -6.96
N ALA A 176 -4.78 1.90 -7.94
CA ALA A 176 -3.33 1.71 -7.98
C ALA A 176 -2.65 2.90 -8.68
N CYS A 177 -1.47 3.32 -8.17
CA CYS A 177 -0.68 4.45 -8.66
C CYS A 177 0.82 4.14 -8.69
#